data_ab35ee27420b406f646a8fe601570be3
#
_entry.id   ab35ee27420b406f646a8fe601570be3
#
_cell.length_a   1.000
_cell.length_b   1.000
_cell.length_c   1.000
_cell.angle_alpha   90.00
_cell.angle_beta   90.00
_cell.angle_gamma   90.00
#
_symmetry.space_group_name_H-M   'P 1'
#
loop_
_entity.id
_entity.type
_entity.pdbx_description
1 polymer ?
#
loop_
_entity_poly.entity_id
_entity_poly.type
_entity_poly.pdbx_seq_one_letter_code
_entity_poly.pdbx_strand_id
1 'polypeptide(L)'
;MGLENGIVLQVGGKIDPDAAILKVPGIEKVDWYDNPEPGFTYYDICYWRKYWNIRDILFDNCHAKESNHAYPLTIKQLESIRDDIYYLICDGEDQWDTSRAMWSFEDSVGRLGWDIVRISELIRYLKTDVGYCEAFFYDSY
;
A
#
# COMPACT_ATOMS: atom_id res chain seq x y z
N MET A 1 -4.90 -2.11 -20.94
CA MET A 1 -5.16 -1.56 -19.63
C MET A 1 -4.45 -2.37 -18.57
N GLY A 2 -3.80 -1.73 -17.65
CA GLY A 2 -3.05 -2.39 -16.61
C GLY A 2 -3.81 -2.41 -15.29
N LEU A 3 -3.66 -3.47 -14.53
CA LEU A 3 -4.06 -3.50 -13.14
C LEU A 3 -3.07 -2.72 -12.30
N GLU A 4 -3.54 -1.74 -11.57
CA GLU A 4 -2.74 -0.95 -10.66
C GLU A 4 -3.39 -0.89 -9.29
N ASN A 5 -2.59 -1.08 -8.25
CA ASN A 5 -3.01 -0.95 -6.86
C ASN A 5 -1.97 -0.13 -6.10
N GLY A 6 -2.42 0.54 -5.07
CA GLY A 6 -1.50 1.28 -4.22
C GLY A 6 -2.09 1.57 -2.86
N ILE A 7 -1.21 1.86 -1.91
CA ILE A 7 -1.56 2.39 -0.60
C ILE A 7 -1.07 3.82 -0.55
N VAL A 8 -1.97 4.74 -0.22
CA VAL A 8 -1.72 6.18 -0.19
C VAL A 8 -2.06 6.71 1.20
N LEU A 9 -1.27 7.64 1.68
CA LEU A 9 -1.51 8.37 2.92
C LEU A 9 -1.91 9.81 2.59
N GLN A 10 -3.06 10.23 3.08
CA GLN A 10 -3.53 11.61 3.02
C GLN A 10 -3.29 12.26 4.38
N VAL A 11 -2.61 13.39 4.40
CA VAL A 11 -2.36 14.12 5.65
C VAL A 11 -2.87 15.56 5.54
N GLY A 12 -3.34 16.10 6.65
CA GLY A 12 -3.61 17.54 6.76
C GLY A 12 -2.28 18.27 6.87
N GLY A 13 -2.04 19.20 5.92
CA GLY A 13 -0.73 19.85 5.83
C GLY A 13 0.30 18.97 5.17
N LYS A 14 1.46 18.86 5.77
CA LYS A 14 2.60 18.07 5.25
C LYS A 14 3.23 17.25 6.36
N ILE A 15 3.84 16.13 5.99
CA ILE A 15 4.69 15.37 6.91
C ILE A 15 5.99 16.17 7.13
N ASP A 16 6.45 16.22 8.39
CA ASP A 16 7.77 16.78 8.72
C ASP A 16 8.84 16.12 7.83
N PRO A 17 9.65 16.90 7.10
CA PRO A 17 10.69 16.34 6.24
C PRO A 17 11.68 15.41 6.95
N ASP A 18 11.84 15.56 8.27
CA ASP A 18 12.75 14.74 9.07
C ASP A 18 12.07 13.50 9.66
N ALA A 19 10.78 13.29 9.41
CA ALA A 19 10.06 12.14 9.92
C ALA A 19 10.60 10.83 9.34
N ALA A 20 10.66 9.80 10.16
CA ALA A 20 11.21 8.50 9.78
C ALA A 20 10.52 7.89 8.55
N ILE A 21 9.20 8.09 8.43
CA ILE A 21 8.43 7.56 7.30
C ILE A 21 8.95 8.07 5.94
N LEU A 22 9.42 9.32 5.86
CA LEU A 22 9.93 9.89 4.62
C LEU A 22 11.35 9.45 4.29
N LYS A 23 12.02 8.75 5.20
CA LYS A 23 13.35 8.18 4.96
C LYS A 23 13.31 6.78 4.37
N VAL A 24 12.14 6.18 4.30
CA VAL A 24 11.97 4.85 3.71
C VAL A 24 11.97 4.99 2.18
N PRO A 25 12.83 4.23 1.47
CA PRO A 25 12.85 4.27 0.01
C PRO A 25 11.50 3.97 -0.60
N GLY A 26 11.09 4.77 -1.57
CA GLY A 26 9.82 4.61 -2.29
C GLY A 26 8.63 5.33 -1.68
N ILE A 27 8.73 5.81 -0.45
CA ILE A 27 7.69 6.66 0.14
C ILE A 27 7.97 8.11 -0.24
N GLU A 28 7.07 8.71 -1.02
CA GLU A 28 7.27 10.06 -1.52
C GLU A 28 5.95 10.78 -1.76
N LYS A 29 6.02 12.10 -1.74
CA LYS A 29 4.89 12.95 -2.06
C LYS A 29 4.47 12.74 -3.51
N VAL A 30 3.15 12.68 -3.74
CA VAL A 30 2.59 12.53 -5.10
C VAL A 30 1.63 13.68 -5.41
N ASP A 31 1.68 14.13 -6.66
CA ASP A 31 0.85 15.23 -7.16
C ASP A 31 -0.14 14.78 -8.25
N TRP A 32 -0.30 13.47 -8.45
CA TRP A 32 -1.12 12.93 -9.54
C TRP A 32 -2.63 12.84 -9.24
N TYR A 33 -3.04 13.33 -8.10
CA TYR A 33 -4.47 13.32 -7.74
C TYR A 33 -5.21 14.39 -8.51
N ASP A 34 -6.25 14.00 -9.26
CA ASP A 34 -7.02 14.91 -10.13
C ASP A 34 -7.77 16.01 -9.37
N ASN A 35 -8.20 15.70 -8.14
CA ASN A 35 -8.94 16.65 -7.30
C ASN A 35 -8.43 16.60 -5.85
N PRO A 36 -7.20 17.08 -5.60
CA PRO A 36 -6.71 17.11 -4.23
C PRO A 36 -7.54 18.11 -3.41
N GLU A 37 -7.94 17.70 -2.21
CA GLU A 37 -8.59 18.63 -1.30
C GLU A 37 -7.58 19.70 -0.86
N PRO A 38 -7.96 20.99 -0.84
CA PRO A 38 -7.08 22.05 -0.36
C PRO A 38 -6.61 21.81 1.07
N GLY A 39 -5.32 21.99 1.31
CA GLY A 39 -4.74 21.80 2.64
C GLY A 39 -4.31 20.37 2.95
N PHE A 40 -4.46 19.44 2.01
CA PHE A 40 -4.02 18.06 2.17
C PHE A 40 -2.84 17.75 1.25
N THR A 41 -1.99 16.83 1.72
CA THR A 41 -0.88 16.30 0.94
C THR A 41 -0.99 14.78 0.89
N TYR A 42 -0.63 14.19 -0.24
CA TYR A 42 -0.74 12.76 -0.50
C TYR A 42 0.65 12.17 -0.67
N TYR A 43 0.86 11.00 -0.07
CA TYR A 43 2.15 10.29 -0.14
C TYR A 43 1.91 8.86 -0.60
N ASP A 44 2.65 8.43 -1.63
CA ASP A 44 2.68 7.03 -2.03
C ASP A 44 3.43 6.22 -0.99
N ILE A 45 2.78 5.18 -0.48
CA ILE A 45 3.40 4.23 0.45
C ILE A 45 3.83 3.00 -0.32
N CYS A 46 2.90 2.35 -1.03
CA CYS A 46 3.18 1.21 -1.87
C CYS A 46 2.46 1.37 -3.21
N TYR A 47 3.08 0.84 -4.25
CA TYR A 47 2.50 0.83 -5.59
C TYR A 47 2.79 -0.52 -6.24
N TRP A 48 1.74 -1.13 -6.80
CA TRP A 48 1.84 -2.42 -7.49
C TRP A 48 1.16 -2.33 -8.85
N ARG A 49 1.86 -2.85 -9.86
CA ARG A 49 1.31 -2.95 -11.21
C ARG A 49 1.25 -4.40 -11.61
N LYS A 50 0.04 -4.87 -11.90
CA LYS A 50 -0.21 -6.25 -12.35
C LYS A 50 0.21 -7.32 -11.32
N TYR A 51 0.05 -7.02 -10.04
CA TYR A 51 0.28 -7.95 -8.93
C TYR A 51 -1.05 -8.48 -8.42
N TRP A 52 -1.61 -9.45 -9.12
CA TRP A 52 -2.89 -10.05 -8.76
C TRP A 52 -2.90 -10.66 -7.37
N ASN A 53 -1.78 -11.29 -6.97
CA ASN A 53 -1.65 -11.86 -5.62
C ASN A 53 -1.78 -10.80 -4.53
N ILE A 54 -1.24 -9.61 -4.75
CA ILE A 54 -1.36 -8.49 -3.81
C ILE A 54 -2.78 -7.92 -3.83
N ARG A 55 -3.38 -7.78 -5.00
CA ARG A 55 -4.76 -7.31 -5.11
C ARG A 55 -5.71 -8.20 -4.33
N ASP A 56 -5.53 -9.51 -4.40
CA ASP A 56 -6.34 -10.46 -3.64
C ASP A 56 -6.20 -10.24 -2.13
N ILE A 57 -4.97 -10.01 -1.65
CA ILE A 57 -4.71 -9.68 -0.24
C ILE A 57 -5.45 -8.39 0.17
N LEU A 58 -5.34 -7.34 -0.64
CA LEU A 58 -5.99 -6.06 -0.35
C LEU A 58 -7.52 -6.21 -0.30
N PHE A 59 -8.08 -6.86 -1.30
CA PHE A 59 -9.53 -7.06 -1.40
C PHE A 59 -10.07 -7.90 -0.24
N ASP A 60 -9.37 -8.97 0.12
CA ASP A 60 -9.79 -9.85 1.22
C ASP A 60 -9.78 -9.11 2.56
N ASN A 61 -8.74 -8.30 2.82
CA ASN A 61 -8.62 -7.58 4.09
C ASN A 61 -9.63 -6.45 4.24
N CYS A 62 -10.09 -5.88 3.13
CA CYS A 62 -11.03 -4.77 3.15
C CYS A 62 -12.46 -5.19 2.82
N HIS A 63 -12.69 -6.47 2.55
CA HIS A 63 -13.96 -6.98 2.04
C HIS A 63 -14.42 -6.20 0.80
N ALA A 64 -13.48 -5.81 -0.03
CA ALA A 64 -13.74 -5.04 -1.24
C ALA A 64 -14.47 -5.90 -2.27
N LYS A 65 -15.42 -5.31 -2.97
CA LYS A 65 -16.24 -6.02 -3.96
C LYS A 65 -16.21 -5.36 -5.33
N GLU A 66 -15.77 -4.10 -5.37
CA GLU A 66 -15.82 -3.30 -6.60
C GLU A 66 -14.43 -2.87 -7.02
N SER A 67 -14.18 -2.97 -8.33
CA SER A 67 -12.98 -2.45 -8.96
C SER A 67 -13.06 -0.93 -9.13
N ASN A 68 -11.92 -0.29 -9.33
CA ASN A 68 -11.83 1.14 -9.63
C ASN A 68 -12.36 2.02 -8.49
N HIS A 69 -12.11 1.63 -7.25
CA HIS A 69 -12.48 2.34 -6.05
C HIS A 69 -11.30 2.54 -5.11
N ALA A 70 -11.45 3.51 -4.21
CA ALA A 70 -10.55 3.70 -3.08
C ALA A 70 -11.26 3.22 -1.81
N TYR A 71 -10.52 2.54 -0.94
CA TYR A 71 -11.03 1.96 0.30
C TYR A 71 -10.19 2.45 1.47
N PRO A 72 -10.82 3.02 2.53
CA PRO A 72 -10.07 3.43 3.71
C PRO A 72 -9.46 2.22 4.43
N LEU A 73 -8.31 2.44 5.03
CA LEU A 73 -7.57 1.41 5.75
C LEU A 73 -7.41 1.79 7.21
N THR A 74 -7.81 0.90 8.11
CA THR A 74 -7.51 1.02 9.53
C THR A 74 -6.11 0.49 9.81
N ILE A 75 -5.55 0.84 10.96
CA ILE A 75 -4.27 0.28 11.42
C ILE A 75 -4.33 -1.25 11.45
N LYS A 76 -5.45 -1.80 11.93
CA LYS A 76 -5.64 -3.24 12.03
C LYS A 76 -5.63 -3.90 10.65
N GLN A 77 -6.27 -3.29 9.66
CA GLN A 77 -6.24 -3.80 8.29
C GLN A 77 -4.83 -3.72 7.70
N LEU A 78 -4.11 -2.64 7.95
CA LEU A 78 -2.72 -2.51 7.50
C LEU A 78 -1.82 -3.58 8.13
N GLU A 79 -1.99 -3.86 9.41
CA GLU A 79 -1.26 -4.93 10.07
C GLU A 79 -1.56 -6.29 9.45
N SER A 80 -2.82 -6.56 9.16
CA SER A 80 -3.24 -7.82 8.51
C SER A 80 -2.69 -7.94 7.09
N ILE A 81 -2.74 -6.87 6.30
CA ILE A 81 -2.17 -6.83 4.95
C ILE A 81 -0.67 -7.10 5.01
N ARG A 82 0.04 -6.44 5.91
CA ARG A 82 1.48 -6.66 6.10
C ARG A 82 1.80 -8.10 6.42
N ASP A 83 1.04 -8.70 7.33
CA ASP A 83 1.25 -10.07 7.75
C ASP A 83 0.94 -11.04 6.61
N ASP A 84 -0.09 -10.79 5.81
CA ASP A 84 -0.42 -11.61 4.65
C ASP A 84 0.69 -11.53 3.57
N ILE A 85 1.27 -10.37 3.36
CA ILE A 85 2.41 -10.22 2.45
C ILE A 85 3.61 -10.99 2.99
N TYR A 86 3.86 -10.92 4.29
CA TYR A 86 4.93 -11.68 4.93
C TYR A 86 4.76 -13.19 4.74
N TYR A 87 3.54 -13.70 4.95
CA TYR A 87 3.25 -15.11 4.72
C TYR A 87 3.42 -15.49 3.25
N LEU A 88 3.04 -14.62 2.34
CA LEU A 88 3.24 -14.83 0.91
C LEU A 88 4.73 -14.97 0.57
N ILE A 89 5.60 -14.20 1.22
CA ILE A 89 7.05 -14.31 1.03
C ILE A 89 7.57 -15.63 1.60
N CYS A 90 7.13 -16.01 2.81
CA CYS A 90 7.68 -17.18 3.52
C CYS A 90 7.20 -18.51 2.93
N ASP A 91 5.92 -18.59 2.56
CA ASP A 91 5.27 -19.85 2.17
C ASP A 91 4.65 -19.81 0.79
N GLY A 92 4.83 -18.71 0.06
CA GLY A 92 4.01 -18.37 -1.07
C GLY A 92 4.46 -18.92 -2.42
N GLU A 93 5.63 -19.55 -2.52
CA GLU A 93 6.07 -20.07 -3.81
C GLU A 93 5.02 -21.02 -4.41
N ASP A 94 4.47 -21.90 -3.57
CA ASP A 94 3.43 -22.85 -3.99
C ASP A 94 2.06 -22.20 -4.16
N GLN A 95 1.84 -21.04 -3.53
CA GLN A 95 0.57 -20.31 -3.55
C GLN A 95 0.55 -19.18 -4.57
N TRP A 96 1.69 -18.87 -5.18
CA TRP A 96 1.78 -17.80 -6.16
C TRP A 96 0.94 -18.16 -7.40
N ASP A 97 -0.06 -17.33 -7.69
CA ASP A 97 -0.94 -17.56 -8.84
C ASP A 97 -0.20 -17.25 -10.14
N THR A 98 0.41 -18.26 -10.73
CA THR A 98 1.18 -18.12 -11.97
C THR A 98 0.29 -17.93 -13.20
N SER A 99 -1.00 -18.27 -13.11
CA SER A 99 -1.90 -18.17 -14.27
C SER A 99 -2.21 -16.71 -14.64
N ARG A 100 -2.18 -15.81 -13.65
CA ARG A 100 -2.44 -14.38 -13.86
C ARG A 100 -1.21 -13.51 -13.61
N ALA A 101 -0.17 -14.09 -13.01
CA ALA A 101 0.98 -13.31 -12.59
C ALA A 101 1.81 -12.86 -13.78
N MET A 102 2.08 -11.57 -13.88
CA MET A 102 3.07 -11.01 -14.80
C MET A 102 4.48 -11.15 -14.24
N TRP A 103 4.61 -11.21 -12.92
CA TRP A 103 5.89 -11.25 -12.22
C TRP A 103 6.07 -12.59 -11.54
N SER A 104 7.28 -13.15 -11.63
CA SER A 104 7.58 -14.39 -10.91
C SER A 104 7.63 -14.13 -9.41
N PHE A 105 7.40 -15.16 -8.61
CA PHE A 105 7.56 -15.09 -7.17
C PHE A 105 9.00 -14.72 -6.81
N GLU A 106 9.97 -15.37 -7.43
CA GLU A 106 11.39 -15.14 -7.17
C GLU A 106 11.80 -13.69 -7.41
N ASP A 107 11.34 -13.08 -8.51
CA ASP A 107 11.66 -11.69 -8.82
C ASP A 107 10.94 -10.69 -7.91
N SER A 108 9.86 -11.12 -7.26
CA SER A 108 9.02 -10.24 -6.45
C SER A 108 9.40 -10.20 -4.97
N VAL A 109 10.10 -11.20 -4.46
CA VAL A 109 10.39 -11.35 -3.01
C VAL A 109 11.08 -10.12 -2.43
N GLY A 110 12.12 -9.62 -3.09
CA GLY A 110 12.84 -8.44 -2.61
C GLY A 110 11.97 -7.21 -2.53
N ARG A 111 11.15 -6.99 -3.55
CA ARG A 111 10.21 -5.87 -3.60
C ARG A 111 9.15 -5.98 -2.51
N LEU A 112 8.58 -7.16 -2.31
CA LEU A 112 7.58 -7.40 -1.28
C LEU A 112 8.15 -7.18 0.12
N GLY A 113 9.43 -7.51 0.33
CA GLY A 113 10.12 -7.21 1.59
C GLY A 113 10.17 -5.72 1.89
N TRP A 114 10.45 -4.88 0.88
CA TRP A 114 10.39 -3.44 1.03
C TRP A 114 8.97 -2.92 1.27
N ASP A 115 7.97 -3.54 0.66
CA ASP A 115 6.58 -3.19 0.92
C ASP A 115 6.20 -3.42 2.38
N ILE A 116 6.71 -4.49 3.00
CA ILE A 116 6.54 -4.75 4.44
C ILE A 116 7.15 -3.62 5.27
N VAL A 117 8.35 -3.17 4.92
CA VAL A 117 9.01 -2.04 5.61
C VAL A 117 8.17 -0.77 5.49
N ARG A 118 7.69 -0.47 4.28
CA ARG A 118 6.86 0.73 4.04
C ARG A 118 5.56 0.70 4.84
N ILE A 119 4.86 -0.42 4.81
CA ILE A 119 3.61 -0.58 5.56
C ILE A 119 3.87 -0.50 7.07
N SER A 120 4.95 -1.09 7.55
CA SER A 120 5.33 -1.04 8.97
C SER A 120 5.61 0.40 9.43
N GLU A 121 6.29 1.19 8.62
CA GLU A 121 6.54 2.60 8.93
C GLU A 121 5.25 3.43 8.87
N LEU A 122 4.37 3.13 7.93
CA LEU A 122 3.05 3.77 7.88
C LEU A 122 2.25 3.48 9.17
N ILE A 123 2.23 2.24 9.62
CA ILE A 123 1.55 1.85 10.85
C ILE A 123 2.12 2.62 12.05
N ARG A 124 3.45 2.70 12.14
CA ARG A 124 4.11 3.46 13.20
C ARG A 124 3.70 4.93 13.17
N TYR A 125 3.70 5.52 11.99
CA TYR A 125 3.31 6.92 11.81
C TYR A 125 1.87 7.15 12.25
N LEU A 126 0.93 6.28 11.85
CA LEU A 126 -0.47 6.40 12.20
C LEU A 126 -0.75 6.23 13.70
N LYS A 127 0.15 5.56 14.42
CA LYS A 127 0.03 5.39 15.88
C LYS A 127 0.51 6.59 16.67
N THR A 128 1.15 7.56 16.01
CA THR A 128 1.57 8.80 16.67
C THR A 128 0.49 9.87 16.51
N ASP A 129 0.49 10.85 17.41
CA ASP A 129 -0.46 11.97 17.32
C ASP A 129 0.12 13.04 16.38
N VAL A 130 -0.12 12.87 15.09
CA VAL A 130 0.43 13.74 14.05
C VAL A 130 -0.63 14.61 13.37
N GLY A 131 -1.82 14.74 13.99
CA GLY A 131 -2.93 15.46 13.40
C GLY A 131 -3.74 14.59 12.46
N TYR A 132 -4.47 15.21 11.53
CA TYR A 132 -5.31 14.47 10.59
C TYR A 132 -4.46 13.66 9.62
N CYS A 133 -4.74 12.36 9.54
CA CYS A 133 -4.18 11.49 8.52
C CYS A 133 -5.14 10.33 8.26
N GLU A 134 -5.18 9.89 7.02
CA GLU A 134 -6.01 8.77 6.57
C GLU A 134 -5.25 7.96 5.53
N ALA A 135 -5.18 6.66 5.73
CA ALA A 135 -4.62 5.74 4.74
C ALA A 135 -5.75 5.08 3.97
N PHE A 136 -5.52 4.85 2.69
CA PHE A 136 -6.46 4.11 1.86
C PHE A 136 -5.70 3.35 0.77
N PHE A 137 -6.32 2.26 0.26
CA PHE A 137 -5.82 1.66 -0.96
C PHE A 137 -6.75 1.98 -2.12
N TYR A 138 -6.19 2.05 -3.30
CA TYR A 138 -6.95 2.20 -4.52
C TYR A 138 -6.78 1.01 -5.43
N ASP A 139 -7.81 0.71 -6.19
CA ASP A 139 -7.79 -0.29 -7.24
C ASP A 139 -8.14 0.41 -8.56
N SER A 140 -7.27 0.25 -9.54
CA SER A 140 -7.47 0.77 -10.89
C SER A 140 -7.27 -0.37 -11.88
N TYR A 141 -8.32 -0.71 -12.58
CA TYR A 141 -8.32 -1.87 -13.50
C TYR A 141 -8.46 -1.46 -14.95
#